data_f2e81a266ab28c6d0a65ad8cafd6d877
#
_entry.id   f2e81a266ab28c6d0a65ad8cafd6d877
#
_cell.length_a   1.000
_cell.length_b   1.000
_cell.length_c   1.000
_cell.angle_alpha   90.00
_cell.angle_beta   90.00
_cell.angle_gamma   90.00
#
_symmetry.space_group_name_H-M   'P 1'
#
loop_
_entity.id
_entity.type
_entity.pdbx_description
1 polymer ?
#
loop_
_entity_poly.entity_id
_entity_poly.type
_entity_poly.pdbx_seq_one_letter_code
_entity_poly.pdbx_strand_id
1 'polypeptide(L)'
;KIDELQIVDEGLFQQAQYILEQRSRDDQKKQHIAQNTKGQTLLSGNIYCASCGAKMNATSYVDQNVRKDGTIHRVRKQRYVCTGKMRNNASCDGQVAYVATKVDHAVKELVCEYLSRIKTTPKNVALERKYAMEISERKTVRKKLEADNEKLKSKLKGLTDEIGNALAGESKFTIDTLSMAIESSKEQIRINEQKLTDLELEILDQEGAMKRLDYYYEQFQSWANEFQSASMEQQKMIICQLISRIEFKRGYELNVRFNIDYEQFFMA
;
A
#
# COMPACT_ATOMS: atom_id res chain seq x y z
N LYS A 1 -35.11 1.66 3.93
CA LYS A 1 -34.53 1.98 5.25
C LYS A 1 -35.69 2.36 6.15
N ILE A 2 -35.87 1.67 7.25
CA ILE A 2 -36.90 2.01 8.25
C ILE A 2 -36.12 2.57 9.43
N ASP A 3 -36.09 3.88 9.55
CA ASP A 3 -35.26 4.62 10.53
C ASP A 3 -35.62 4.27 11.98
N GLU A 4 -36.86 3.84 12.22
CA GLU A 4 -37.34 3.40 13.54
C GLU A 4 -36.74 2.04 14.02
N LEU A 5 -36.06 1.30 13.14
CA LEU A 5 -35.43 0.01 13.45
C LEU A 5 -33.90 0.11 13.53
N GLN A 6 -33.36 1.31 13.53
CA GLN A 6 -31.91 1.48 13.61
C GLN A 6 -31.43 1.21 15.04
N ILE A 7 -30.74 0.07 15.23
CA ILE A 7 -30.19 -0.38 16.53
C ILE A 7 -28.80 0.20 16.78
N VAL A 8 -28.06 0.49 15.71
CA VAL A 8 -26.66 0.95 15.77
C VAL A 8 -26.52 2.21 14.96
N ASP A 9 -25.72 3.15 15.45
CA ASP A 9 -25.37 4.37 14.70
C ASP A 9 -24.73 4.04 13.35
N GLU A 10 -25.13 4.79 12.31
CA GLU A 10 -24.64 4.59 10.92
C GLU A 10 -23.12 4.67 10.85
N GLY A 11 -22.49 5.60 11.57
CA GLY A 11 -21.04 5.76 11.61
C GLY A 11 -20.34 4.54 12.20
N LEU A 12 -20.86 3.98 13.28
CA LEU A 12 -20.35 2.77 13.90
C LEU A 12 -20.54 1.55 12.99
N PHE A 13 -21.67 1.45 12.30
CA PHE A 13 -21.93 0.40 11.32
C PHE A 13 -20.96 0.47 10.16
N GLN A 14 -20.71 1.65 9.60
CA GLN A 14 -19.77 1.84 8.50
C GLN A 14 -18.33 1.54 8.92
N GLN A 15 -17.92 1.91 10.14
CA GLN A 15 -16.62 1.53 10.70
C GLN A 15 -16.50 0.01 10.81
N ALA A 16 -17.53 -0.66 11.31
CA ALA A 16 -17.54 -2.12 11.40
C ALA A 16 -17.47 -2.78 10.01
N GLN A 17 -18.21 -2.29 9.03
CA GLN A 17 -18.14 -2.78 7.64
C GLN A 17 -16.76 -2.55 7.04
N TYR A 18 -16.16 -1.38 7.25
CA TYR A 18 -14.80 -1.08 6.80
C TYR A 18 -13.79 -2.06 7.39
N ILE A 19 -13.85 -2.34 8.71
CA ILE A 19 -12.99 -3.32 9.38
C ILE A 19 -13.23 -4.74 8.83
N LEU A 20 -14.47 -5.12 8.56
CA LEU A 20 -14.81 -6.41 7.97
C LEU A 20 -14.30 -6.56 6.54
N GLU A 21 -14.40 -5.53 5.73
CA GLU A 21 -13.83 -5.49 4.37
C GLU A 21 -12.31 -5.62 4.41
N GLN A 22 -11.64 -4.90 5.33
CA GLN A 22 -10.20 -5.00 5.54
C GLN A 22 -9.76 -6.42 5.96
N ARG A 23 -10.60 -7.13 6.69
CA ARG A 23 -10.36 -8.51 7.14
C ARG A 23 -10.88 -9.55 6.15
N SER A 24 -11.52 -9.14 5.07
CA SER A 24 -12.07 -10.06 4.08
C SER A 24 -10.95 -10.88 3.43
N ARG A 25 -11.27 -12.12 3.04
CA ARG A 25 -10.30 -13.04 2.42
C ARG A 25 -10.05 -12.75 0.94
N ASP A 26 -10.56 -11.66 0.43
CA ASP A 26 -10.41 -11.29 -0.97
C ASP A 26 -8.96 -10.84 -1.23
N ASP A 27 -8.26 -11.60 -2.04
CA ASP A 27 -6.81 -11.45 -2.27
C ASP A 27 -6.43 -10.09 -2.91
N GLN A 28 -7.37 -9.40 -3.51
CA GLN A 28 -7.17 -8.11 -4.16
C GLN A 28 -7.30 -6.90 -3.21
N LYS A 29 -7.87 -7.08 -2.01
CA LYS A 29 -8.11 -6.01 -1.02
C LYS A 29 -7.26 -6.12 0.24
N LYS A 30 -6.22 -6.93 0.26
CA LYS A 30 -5.38 -7.17 1.44
C LYS A 30 -4.60 -5.94 1.86
N GLN A 31 -5.16 -5.19 2.75
CA GLN A 31 -4.34 -4.45 3.69
C GLN A 31 -3.88 -5.39 4.81
N HIS A 32 -2.60 -5.27 5.18
CA HIS A 32 -1.85 -6.22 6.00
C HIS A 32 -2.21 -6.15 7.48
N ILE A 33 -3.45 -6.52 7.82
CA ILE A 33 -3.89 -6.60 9.21
C ILE A 33 -3.74 -8.04 9.70
N ALA A 34 -3.08 -8.22 10.83
CA ALA A 34 -2.91 -9.53 11.45
C ALA A 34 -4.27 -10.16 11.77
N GLN A 35 -4.62 -11.25 11.10
CA GLN A 35 -5.93 -11.91 11.24
C GLN A 35 -6.09 -12.60 12.60
N ASN A 36 -4.99 -12.94 13.28
CA ASN A 36 -4.99 -13.58 14.59
C ASN A 36 -3.88 -13.02 15.47
N THR A 37 -4.19 -11.98 16.23
CA THR A 37 -3.24 -11.36 17.16
C THR A 37 -3.05 -12.19 18.44
N LYS A 38 -4.07 -12.93 18.89
CA LYS A 38 -4.07 -13.68 20.17
C LYS A 38 -3.40 -15.06 20.11
N GLY A 39 -2.98 -15.54 18.94
CA GLY A 39 -2.33 -16.85 18.79
C GLY A 39 -0.93 -16.90 19.40
N GLN A 40 -0.49 -18.10 19.83
CA GLN A 40 0.80 -18.34 20.47
C GLN A 40 2.00 -18.38 19.50
N THR A 41 1.82 -18.13 18.22
CA THR A 41 2.86 -18.14 17.18
C THR A 41 2.90 -16.83 16.45
N LEU A 42 4.09 -16.36 16.11
CA LEU A 42 4.34 -15.02 15.57
C LEU A 42 3.75 -14.81 14.16
N LEU A 43 3.81 -15.84 13.30
CA LEU A 43 3.52 -15.73 11.88
C LEU A 43 2.15 -16.28 11.47
N SER A 44 1.26 -16.57 12.44
CA SER A 44 -0.08 -17.06 12.13
C SER A 44 -0.83 -16.13 11.19
N GLY A 45 -1.25 -16.66 10.03
CA GLY A 45 -1.98 -15.90 9.01
C GLY A 45 -1.13 -15.32 7.88
N ASN A 46 0.20 -15.21 8.06
CA ASN A 46 1.12 -14.62 7.08
C ASN A 46 2.23 -15.56 6.59
N ILE A 47 2.11 -16.86 6.87
CA ILE A 47 3.10 -17.88 6.48
C ILE A 47 2.53 -18.83 5.43
N TYR A 48 3.33 -19.15 4.42
CA TYR A 48 2.94 -19.95 3.26
C TYR A 48 3.98 -21.01 2.93
N CYS A 49 3.57 -22.09 2.31
CA CYS A 49 4.44 -23.11 1.77
C CYS A 49 5.00 -22.67 0.42
N ALA A 50 6.32 -22.59 0.27
CA ALA A 50 6.96 -22.21 -0.97
C ALA A 50 6.75 -23.23 -2.11
N SER A 51 6.48 -24.51 -1.77
CA SER A 51 6.28 -25.56 -2.79
C SER A 51 4.88 -25.54 -3.43
N CYS A 52 3.82 -25.21 -2.67
CA CYS A 52 2.45 -25.26 -3.20
C CYS A 52 1.66 -23.95 -3.00
N GLY A 53 2.25 -22.92 -2.44
CA GLY A 53 1.60 -21.62 -2.19
C GLY A 53 0.52 -21.62 -1.11
N ALA A 54 0.15 -22.77 -0.55
CA ALA A 54 -0.92 -22.89 0.43
C ALA A 54 -0.53 -22.22 1.76
N LYS A 55 -1.51 -21.62 2.45
CA LYS A 55 -1.30 -21.10 3.82
C LYS A 55 -0.85 -22.22 4.75
N MET A 56 0.00 -21.87 5.72
CA MET A 56 0.39 -22.77 6.78
C MET A 56 -0.35 -22.41 8.07
N ASN A 57 -0.88 -23.44 8.74
CA ASN A 57 -1.59 -23.27 9.99
C ASN A 57 -0.70 -23.61 11.18
N ALA A 58 -0.82 -22.83 12.25
CA ALA A 58 -0.20 -23.15 13.52
C ALA A 58 -0.98 -24.28 14.22
N THR A 59 -0.28 -25.33 14.61
CA THR A 59 -0.83 -26.46 15.37
C THR A 59 0.07 -26.80 16.53
N SER A 60 -0.48 -27.36 17.61
CA SER A 60 0.31 -27.85 18.72
C SER A 60 0.54 -29.35 18.60
N TYR A 61 1.68 -29.80 19.08
CA TYR A 61 1.99 -31.23 19.23
C TYR A 61 2.71 -31.44 20.57
N VAL A 62 2.66 -32.66 21.06
CA VAL A 62 3.37 -33.08 22.28
C VAL A 62 4.67 -33.74 21.85
N ASP A 63 5.79 -33.15 22.24
CA ASP A 63 7.09 -33.72 22.10
C ASP A 63 7.39 -34.58 23.36
N GLN A 64 7.71 -35.82 23.17
CA GLN A 64 7.89 -36.79 24.24
C GLN A 64 9.31 -37.36 24.20
N ASN A 65 10.07 -37.08 25.24
CA ASN A 65 11.43 -37.61 25.41
C ASN A 65 11.49 -38.49 26.65
N VAL A 66 12.08 -39.66 26.51
CA VAL A 66 12.41 -40.56 27.63
C VAL A 66 13.80 -40.19 28.14
N ARG A 67 13.92 -39.79 29.39
CA ARG A 67 15.17 -39.50 30.04
C ARG A 67 15.95 -40.80 30.38
N LYS A 68 17.24 -40.68 30.69
CA LYS A 68 18.09 -41.81 31.05
C LYS A 68 17.60 -42.57 32.31
N ASP A 69 16.88 -41.91 33.18
CA ASP A 69 16.23 -42.45 34.36
C ASP A 69 14.87 -43.13 34.10
N GLY A 70 14.47 -43.26 32.82
CA GLY A 70 13.19 -43.83 32.42
C GLY A 70 12.00 -42.87 32.55
N THR A 71 12.16 -41.66 33.06
CA THR A 71 11.08 -40.68 33.16
C THR A 71 10.69 -40.11 31.80
N ILE A 72 9.38 -40.00 31.58
CA ILE A 72 8.85 -39.45 30.33
C ILE A 72 8.64 -37.94 30.50
N HIS A 73 9.42 -37.16 29.78
CA HIS A 73 9.23 -35.70 29.74
C HIS A 73 8.38 -35.31 28.52
N ARG A 74 7.23 -34.71 28.76
CA ARG A 74 6.29 -34.27 27.74
C ARG A 74 6.27 -32.76 27.68
N VAL A 75 6.53 -32.18 26.50
CA VAL A 75 6.48 -30.73 26.27
C VAL A 75 5.55 -30.45 25.11
N ARG A 76 4.59 -29.55 25.32
CA ARG A 76 3.72 -29.07 24.26
C ARG A 76 4.48 -28.02 23.44
N LYS A 77 4.65 -28.28 22.14
CA LYS A 77 5.34 -27.40 21.20
C LYS A 77 4.38 -26.95 20.09
N GLN A 78 4.68 -25.81 19.50
CA GLN A 78 3.94 -25.28 18.34
C GLN A 78 4.71 -25.57 17.06
N ARG A 79 3.96 -25.79 15.96
CA ARG A 79 4.52 -25.98 14.63
C ARG A 79 3.62 -25.36 13.58
N TYR A 80 4.20 -24.93 12.47
CA TYR A 80 3.47 -24.54 11.27
C TYR A 80 3.34 -25.75 10.36
N VAL A 81 2.14 -26.00 9.86
CA VAL A 81 1.81 -27.16 9.01
C VAL A 81 1.22 -26.70 7.71
N CYS A 82 1.76 -27.20 6.59
CA CYS A 82 1.25 -26.91 5.28
C CYS A 82 -0.15 -27.51 5.08
N THR A 83 -1.14 -26.66 4.83
CA THR A 83 -2.54 -27.11 4.62
C THR A 83 -2.69 -27.90 3.33
N GLY A 84 -1.91 -27.60 2.28
CA GLY A 84 -1.88 -28.37 1.04
C GLY A 84 -1.45 -29.82 1.28
N LYS A 85 -0.38 -30.00 2.06
CA LYS A 85 0.13 -31.34 2.43
C LYS A 85 -0.84 -32.09 3.35
N MET A 86 -1.43 -31.40 4.33
CA MET A 86 -2.43 -32.01 5.23
C MET A 86 -3.66 -32.54 4.50
N ARG A 87 -4.07 -31.89 3.42
CA ARG A 87 -5.23 -32.30 2.60
C ARG A 87 -4.88 -33.32 1.51
N ASN A 88 -3.72 -33.97 1.61
CA ASN A 88 -3.20 -34.90 0.60
C ASN A 88 -3.18 -34.32 -0.82
N ASN A 89 -2.86 -33.02 -0.93
CA ASN A 89 -2.65 -32.40 -2.22
C ASN A 89 -1.35 -32.95 -2.83
N ALA A 90 -1.46 -33.80 -3.83
CA ALA A 90 -0.35 -34.50 -4.48
C ALA A 90 0.71 -33.54 -5.08
N SER A 91 0.36 -32.27 -5.29
CA SER A 91 1.28 -31.26 -5.85
C SER A 91 2.25 -30.65 -4.82
N CYS A 92 2.14 -30.98 -3.51
CA CYS A 92 3.01 -30.40 -2.51
C CYS A 92 4.21 -31.31 -2.14
N ASP A 93 5.39 -30.96 -2.65
CA ASP A 93 6.69 -31.59 -2.29
C ASP A 93 7.34 -30.99 -1.06
N GLY A 94 6.66 -30.01 -0.44
CA GLY A 94 7.16 -29.31 0.74
C GLY A 94 7.23 -30.20 1.98
N GLN A 95 7.92 -29.70 3.01
CA GLN A 95 7.95 -30.29 4.34
C GLN A 95 6.56 -30.16 5.00
N VAL A 96 6.10 -31.22 5.69
CA VAL A 96 4.77 -31.24 6.31
C VAL A 96 4.67 -30.22 7.43
N ALA A 97 5.69 -30.11 8.28
CA ALA A 97 5.66 -29.27 9.46
C ALA A 97 7.01 -28.62 9.74
N TYR A 98 6.98 -27.41 10.29
CA TYR A 98 8.13 -26.63 10.73
C TYR A 98 7.93 -26.22 12.19
N VAL A 99 8.97 -26.37 13.01
CA VAL A 99 8.93 -26.00 14.43
C VAL A 99 8.74 -24.49 14.53
N ALA A 100 7.65 -24.02 15.15
CA ALA A 100 7.27 -22.61 15.16
C ALA A 100 8.35 -21.74 15.81
N THR A 101 8.94 -22.17 16.92
CA THR A 101 9.99 -21.40 17.62
C THR A 101 11.22 -21.11 16.74
N LYS A 102 11.61 -22.05 15.87
CA LYS A 102 12.74 -21.84 14.94
C LYS A 102 12.38 -20.86 13.84
N VAL A 103 11.17 -21.00 13.29
CA VAL A 103 10.65 -20.15 12.21
C VAL A 103 10.44 -18.72 12.70
N ASP A 104 9.76 -18.58 13.85
CA ASP A 104 9.50 -17.28 14.47
C ASP A 104 10.79 -16.54 14.83
N HIS A 105 11.80 -17.26 15.32
CA HIS A 105 13.10 -16.69 15.65
C HIS A 105 13.82 -16.18 14.41
N ALA A 106 13.90 -16.97 13.33
CA ALA A 106 14.55 -16.56 12.09
C ALA A 106 13.91 -15.31 11.48
N VAL A 107 12.56 -15.23 11.47
CA VAL A 107 11.86 -14.05 10.97
C VAL A 107 12.03 -12.86 11.91
N LYS A 108 12.02 -13.07 13.21
CA LYS A 108 12.27 -12.01 14.19
C LYS A 108 13.66 -11.40 14.02
N GLU A 109 14.70 -12.21 13.86
CA GLU A 109 16.07 -11.73 13.61
C GLU A 109 16.16 -10.94 12.32
N LEU A 110 15.56 -11.44 11.22
CA LEU A 110 15.52 -10.75 9.94
C LEU A 110 14.82 -9.39 10.05
N VAL A 111 13.69 -9.31 10.76
CA VAL A 111 12.98 -8.05 10.98
C VAL A 111 13.78 -7.09 11.84
N CYS A 112 14.45 -7.58 12.90
CA CYS A 112 15.33 -6.76 13.73
C CYS A 112 16.49 -6.18 12.91
N GLU A 113 17.16 -7.00 12.11
CA GLU A 113 18.25 -6.57 11.23
C GLU A 113 17.74 -5.50 10.25
N TYR A 114 16.59 -5.75 9.65
CA TYR A 114 15.98 -4.85 8.69
C TYR A 114 15.63 -3.50 9.31
N LEU A 115 14.94 -3.50 10.46
CA LEU A 115 14.59 -2.29 11.19
C LEU A 115 15.84 -1.54 11.69
N SER A 116 16.91 -2.25 12.07
CA SER A 116 18.16 -1.62 12.49
C SER A 116 18.84 -0.89 11.33
N ARG A 117 18.80 -1.43 10.12
CA ARG A 117 19.29 -0.75 8.90
C ARG A 117 18.50 0.52 8.62
N ILE A 118 17.17 0.48 8.71
CA ILE A 118 16.33 1.69 8.55
C ILE A 118 16.69 2.74 9.58
N LYS A 119 16.91 2.34 10.85
CA LYS A 119 17.27 3.27 11.92
C LYS A 119 18.59 4.01 11.65
N THR A 120 19.54 3.35 11.03
CA THR A 120 20.86 3.93 10.71
C THR A 120 20.88 4.68 9.37
N THR A 121 19.87 4.49 8.52
CA THR A 121 19.77 5.18 7.24
C THR A 121 19.15 6.56 7.43
N PRO A 122 19.84 7.65 7.09
CA PRO A 122 19.26 8.99 7.16
C PRO A 122 18.07 9.07 6.20
N LYS A 123 17.06 9.84 6.59
CA LYS A 123 15.92 10.15 5.72
C LYS A 123 16.46 10.59 4.36
N ASN A 124 15.97 9.99 3.28
CA ASN A 124 16.56 10.23 1.96
C ASN A 124 16.20 11.64 1.46
N VAL A 125 16.99 12.63 1.90
CA VAL A 125 16.85 14.05 1.57
C VAL A 125 16.94 14.25 0.03
N ALA A 126 17.68 13.40 -0.68
CA ALA A 126 17.81 13.49 -2.14
C ALA A 126 16.48 13.12 -2.83
N LEU A 127 15.79 12.08 -2.34
CA LEU A 127 14.49 11.66 -2.86
C LEU A 127 13.41 12.72 -2.59
N GLU A 128 13.39 13.29 -1.38
CA GLU A 128 12.50 14.40 -1.02
C GLU A 128 12.70 15.62 -1.93
N ARG A 129 13.96 15.99 -2.15
CA ARG A 129 14.30 17.09 -3.06
C ARG A 129 13.84 16.81 -4.49
N LYS A 130 14.02 15.59 -4.97
CA LYS A 130 13.55 15.19 -6.31
C LYS A 130 12.04 15.35 -6.44
N TYR A 131 11.26 14.79 -5.51
CA TYR A 131 9.79 14.93 -5.51
C TYR A 131 9.36 16.40 -5.38
N ALA A 132 9.99 17.18 -4.51
CA ALA A 132 9.71 18.60 -4.35
C ALA A 132 9.99 19.40 -5.64
N MET A 133 11.08 19.09 -6.34
CA MET A 133 11.40 19.69 -7.63
C MET A 133 10.36 19.33 -8.70
N GLU A 134 10.03 18.05 -8.85
CA GLU A 134 9.02 17.58 -9.81
C GLU A 134 7.65 18.22 -9.56
N ILE A 135 7.21 18.30 -8.32
CA ILE A 135 5.97 18.99 -7.93
C ILE A 135 6.05 20.48 -8.28
N SER A 136 7.18 21.13 -8.00
CA SER A 136 7.39 22.54 -8.29
C SER A 136 7.35 22.83 -9.79
N GLU A 137 7.99 21.99 -10.58
CA GLU A 137 7.96 22.08 -12.06
C GLU A 137 6.55 21.94 -12.61
N ARG A 138 5.80 20.91 -12.15
CA ARG A 138 4.39 20.72 -12.55
C ARG A 138 3.50 21.89 -12.15
N LYS A 139 3.67 22.43 -10.94
CA LYS A 139 2.96 23.64 -10.51
C LYS A 139 3.28 24.86 -11.37
N THR A 140 4.51 24.98 -11.85
CA THR A 140 4.92 26.06 -12.76
C THR A 140 4.27 25.90 -14.14
N VAL A 141 4.27 24.67 -14.69
CA VAL A 141 3.57 24.35 -15.95
C VAL A 141 2.08 24.63 -15.83
N ARG A 142 1.45 24.22 -14.72
CA ARG A 142 0.03 24.51 -14.46
C ARG A 142 -0.26 25.98 -14.49
N LYS A 143 0.50 26.82 -13.77
CA LYS A 143 0.32 28.29 -13.75
C LYS A 143 0.44 28.90 -15.15
N LYS A 144 1.40 28.43 -15.95
CA LYS A 144 1.55 28.91 -17.33
C LYS A 144 0.34 28.55 -18.19
N LEU A 145 -0.14 27.32 -18.07
CA LEU A 145 -1.29 26.85 -18.83
C LEU A 145 -2.60 27.55 -18.41
N GLU A 146 -2.77 27.84 -17.13
CA GLU A 146 -3.88 28.68 -16.61
C GLU A 146 -3.84 30.08 -17.22
N ALA A 147 -2.67 30.72 -17.23
CA ALA A 147 -2.52 32.07 -17.82
C ALA A 147 -2.78 32.08 -19.32
N ASP A 148 -2.33 31.04 -20.04
CA ASP A 148 -2.60 30.94 -21.49
C ASP A 148 -4.09 30.66 -21.77
N ASN A 149 -4.75 29.90 -20.89
CA ASN A 149 -6.20 29.63 -20.98
C ASN A 149 -7.03 30.91 -20.75
N GLU A 150 -6.65 31.76 -19.79
CA GLU A 150 -7.28 33.04 -19.55
C GLU A 150 -7.13 33.99 -20.76
N LYS A 151 -5.97 34.03 -21.41
CA LYS A 151 -5.75 34.78 -22.65
C LYS A 151 -6.67 34.27 -23.77
N LEU A 152 -6.80 32.94 -23.92
CA LEU A 152 -7.70 32.35 -24.91
C LEU A 152 -9.17 32.68 -24.64
N LYS A 153 -9.61 32.66 -23.37
CA LYS A 153 -10.96 33.04 -22.95
C LYS A 153 -11.24 34.52 -23.26
N SER A 154 -10.26 35.40 -22.98
CA SER A 154 -10.36 36.83 -23.32
C SER A 154 -10.44 37.04 -24.83
N LYS A 155 -9.60 36.30 -25.60
CA LYS A 155 -9.66 36.33 -27.08
C LYS A 155 -11.00 35.83 -27.59
N LEU A 156 -11.52 34.74 -27.05
CA LEU A 156 -12.81 34.17 -27.42
C LEU A 156 -13.95 35.19 -27.19
N LYS A 157 -13.93 35.91 -26.07
CA LYS A 157 -14.88 36.99 -25.78
C LYS A 157 -14.81 38.10 -26.84
N GLY A 158 -13.61 38.59 -27.15
CA GLY A 158 -13.43 39.62 -28.19
C GLY A 158 -13.90 39.16 -29.57
N LEU A 159 -13.63 37.89 -29.95
CA LEU A 159 -14.13 37.34 -31.22
C LEU A 159 -15.67 37.23 -31.24
N THR A 160 -16.26 36.90 -30.08
CA THR A 160 -17.74 36.82 -29.97
C THR A 160 -18.40 38.20 -30.07
N ASP A 161 -17.81 39.21 -29.44
CA ASP A 161 -18.25 40.60 -29.51
C ASP A 161 -18.16 41.13 -30.96
N GLU A 162 -17.11 40.74 -31.70
CA GLU A 162 -16.89 41.13 -33.09
C GLU A 162 -17.91 40.53 -34.09
N ILE A 163 -18.53 39.38 -33.73
CA ILE A 163 -19.66 38.84 -34.53
C ILE A 163 -20.82 39.85 -34.59
N GLY A 164 -21.10 40.53 -33.48
CA GLY A 164 -22.13 41.60 -33.47
C GLY A 164 -21.84 42.71 -34.46
N ASN A 165 -20.57 43.17 -34.52
CA ASN A 165 -20.11 44.18 -35.47
C ASN A 165 -20.18 43.68 -36.92
N ALA A 166 -19.84 42.43 -37.16
CA ALA A 166 -19.90 41.80 -38.48
C ALA A 166 -21.33 41.70 -39.01
N LEU A 167 -22.29 41.37 -38.11
CA LEU A 167 -23.73 41.36 -38.46
C LEU A 167 -24.28 42.75 -38.77
N ALA A 168 -23.75 43.80 -38.13
CA ALA A 168 -24.07 45.19 -38.39
C ALA A 168 -23.39 45.74 -39.65
N GLY A 169 -22.48 44.98 -40.28
CA GLY A 169 -21.72 45.45 -41.45
C GLY A 169 -20.55 46.38 -41.11
N GLU A 170 -20.17 46.50 -39.85
CA GLU A 170 -19.12 47.40 -39.34
C GLU A 170 -17.76 46.69 -39.17
N SER A 171 -17.71 45.37 -39.32
CA SER A 171 -16.47 44.58 -39.17
C SER A 171 -15.73 44.39 -40.51
N LYS A 172 -14.41 44.30 -40.43
CA LYS A 172 -13.53 43.94 -41.56
C LYS A 172 -13.43 42.42 -41.80
N PHE A 173 -13.97 41.61 -40.88
CA PHE A 173 -13.89 40.14 -40.93
C PHE A 173 -15.24 39.57 -41.39
N THR A 174 -15.20 38.46 -42.11
CA THR A 174 -16.39 37.70 -42.48
C THR A 174 -16.84 36.84 -41.29
N ILE A 175 -18.17 36.60 -41.21
CA ILE A 175 -18.77 35.77 -40.16
C ILE A 175 -18.11 34.35 -40.13
N ASP A 176 -17.80 33.79 -41.31
CA ASP A 176 -17.19 32.47 -41.43
C ASP A 176 -15.78 32.46 -40.83
N THR A 177 -14.96 33.48 -41.08
CA THR A 177 -13.61 33.56 -40.48
C THR A 177 -13.66 33.73 -38.96
N LEU A 178 -14.60 34.49 -38.44
CA LEU A 178 -14.83 34.66 -37.00
C LEU A 178 -15.30 33.35 -36.38
N SER A 179 -16.23 32.63 -37.01
CA SER A 179 -16.73 31.34 -36.55
C SER A 179 -15.62 30.31 -36.48
N MET A 180 -14.78 30.19 -37.50
CA MET A 180 -13.60 29.28 -37.48
C MET A 180 -12.61 29.63 -36.36
N ALA A 181 -12.36 30.93 -36.12
CA ALA A 181 -11.46 31.38 -35.07
C ALA A 181 -12.02 31.09 -33.67
N ILE A 182 -13.33 31.21 -33.49
CA ILE A 182 -14.06 30.89 -32.28
C ILE A 182 -14.00 29.39 -31.99
N GLU A 183 -14.28 28.55 -32.98
CA GLU A 183 -14.22 27.10 -32.80
C GLU A 183 -12.82 26.64 -32.49
N SER A 184 -11.80 27.14 -33.19
CA SER A 184 -10.38 26.86 -32.90
C SER A 184 -10.01 27.27 -31.46
N SER A 185 -10.47 28.46 -31.01
CA SER A 185 -10.18 28.92 -29.65
C SER A 185 -10.90 28.08 -28.58
N LYS A 186 -12.14 27.67 -28.83
CA LYS A 186 -12.89 26.75 -27.94
C LYS A 186 -12.22 25.40 -27.81
N GLU A 187 -11.78 24.80 -28.92
CA GLU A 187 -11.09 23.51 -28.91
C GLU A 187 -9.75 23.61 -28.16
N GLN A 188 -9.00 24.69 -28.33
CA GLN A 188 -7.77 24.92 -27.62
C GLN A 188 -7.99 25.09 -26.10
N ILE A 189 -9.04 25.78 -25.69
CA ILE A 189 -9.47 25.88 -24.29
C ILE A 189 -9.81 24.51 -23.74
N ARG A 190 -10.58 23.70 -24.45
CA ARG A 190 -10.96 22.35 -24.06
C ARG A 190 -9.72 21.45 -23.85
N ILE A 191 -8.77 21.49 -24.77
CA ILE A 191 -7.51 20.74 -24.68
C ILE A 191 -6.69 21.20 -23.46
N ASN A 192 -6.62 22.50 -23.22
CA ASN A 192 -5.89 23.05 -22.07
C ASN A 192 -6.55 22.67 -20.74
N GLU A 193 -7.88 22.69 -20.66
CA GLU A 193 -8.64 22.30 -19.47
C GLU A 193 -8.43 20.81 -19.15
N GLN A 194 -8.41 19.95 -20.17
CA GLN A 194 -8.07 18.54 -19.98
C GLN A 194 -6.66 18.37 -19.42
N LYS A 195 -5.67 19.06 -20.01
CA LYS A 195 -4.27 19.01 -19.51
C LYS A 195 -4.13 19.54 -18.08
N LEU A 196 -4.91 20.57 -17.71
CA LEU A 196 -4.95 21.09 -16.35
C LEU A 196 -5.46 20.04 -15.37
N THR A 197 -6.53 19.35 -15.72
CA THR A 197 -7.08 18.26 -14.89
C THR A 197 -6.08 17.13 -14.71
N ASP A 198 -5.43 16.71 -15.80
CA ASP A 198 -4.42 15.64 -15.74
C ASP A 198 -3.22 16.04 -14.86
N LEU A 199 -2.73 17.27 -14.99
CA LEU A 199 -1.65 17.82 -14.15
C LEU A 199 -2.04 17.92 -12.66
N GLU A 200 -3.28 18.28 -12.36
CA GLU A 200 -3.77 18.33 -10.98
C GLU A 200 -3.79 16.94 -10.34
N LEU A 201 -4.24 15.93 -11.08
CA LEU A 201 -4.23 14.53 -10.60
C LEU A 201 -2.80 14.05 -10.35
N GLU A 202 -1.85 14.34 -11.26
CA GLU A 202 -0.45 13.99 -11.09
C GLU A 202 0.18 14.66 -9.86
N ILE A 203 -0.08 15.95 -9.63
CA ILE A 203 0.42 16.69 -8.47
C ILE A 203 -0.14 16.08 -7.18
N LEU A 204 -1.44 15.78 -7.13
CA LEU A 204 -2.10 15.19 -5.96
C LEU A 204 -1.53 13.80 -5.65
N ASP A 205 -1.28 12.99 -6.67
CA ASP A 205 -0.68 11.66 -6.48
C ASP A 205 0.74 11.75 -5.92
N GLN A 206 1.57 12.66 -6.43
CA GLN A 206 2.93 12.87 -5.93
C GLN A 206 2.97 13.45 -4.52
N GLU A 207 2.12 14.43 -4.21
CA GLU A 207 2.00 14.96 -2.84
C GLU A 207 1.53 13.87 -1.86
N GLY A 208 0.61 13.03 -2.31
CA GLY A 208 0.17 11.86 -1.54
C GLY A 208 1.28 10.84 -1.32
N ALA A 209 2.09 10.57 -2.34
CA ALA A 209 3.24 9.68 -2.25
C ALA A 209 4.29 10.21 -1.25
N MET A 210 4.59 11.51 -1.30
CA MET A 210 5.54 12.15 -0.38
C MET A 210 5.06 12.08 1.08
N LYS A 211 3.78 12.38 1.34
CA LYS A 211 3.20 12.26 2.69
C LYS A 211 3.22 10.82 3.21
N ARG A 212 2.96 9.84 2.33
CA ARG A 212 3.06 8.42 2.69
C ARG A 212 4.48 8.03 3.06
N LEU A 213 5.48 8.52 2.33
CA LEU A 213 6.90 8.29 2.60
C LEU A 213 7.30 8.79 3.99
N ASP A 214 6.91 10.02 4.34
CA ASP A 214 7.17 10.62 5.66
C ASP A 214 6.52 9.81 6.77
N TYR A 215 5.25 9.47 6.61
CA TYR A 215 4.50 8.66 7.56
C TYR A 215 5.15 7.30 7.81
N TYR A 216 5.56 6.60 6.75
CA TYR A 216 6.22 5.30 6.88
C TYR A 216 7.58 5.41 7.53
N TYR A 217 8.36 6.44 7.21
CA TYR A 217 9.68 6.63 7.82
C TYR A 217 9.59 6.82 9.34
N GLU A 218 8.69 7.69 9.80
CA GLU A 218 8.44 7.89 11.23
C GLU A 218 7.95 6.61 11.92
N GLN A 219 7.05 5.89 11.27
CA GLN A 219 6.51 4.64 11.79
C GLN A 219 7.60 3.57 11.92
N PHE A 220 8.51 3.47 10.94
CA PHE A 220 9.61 2.52 11.00
C PHE A 220 10.63 2.86 12.09
N GLN A 221 10.90 4.12 12.31
CA GLN A 221 11.77 4.56 13.41
C GLN A 221 11.16 4.16 14.77
N SER A 222 9.87 4.33 14.96
CA SER A 222 9.16 3.86 16.15
C SER A 222 9.28 2.35 16.31
N TRP A 223 8.98 1.58 15.26
CA TRP A 223 9.08 0.12 15.30
C TRP A 223 10.49 -0.38 15.54
N ALA A 224 11.51 0.27 14.98
CA ALA A 224 12.91 -0.07 15.20
C ALA A 224 13.32 0.05 16.67
N ASN A 225 12.72 1.01 17.39
CA ASN A 225 12.99 1.19 18.82
C ASN A 225 12.23 0.19 19.69
N GLU A 226 11.02 -0.17 19.32
CA GLU A 226 10.06 -0.89 20.17
C GLU A 226 9.97 -2.39 19.87
N PHE A 227 10.28 -2.84 18.65
CA PHE A 227 10.00 -4.20 18.20
C PHE A 227 10.56 -5.30 19.10
N GLN A 228 11.77 -5.15 19.63
CA GLN A 228 12.41 -6.18 20.47
C GLN A 228 11.72 -6.33 21.84
N SER A 229 11.27 -5.22 22.41
CA SER A 229 10.58 -5.16 23.71
C SER A 229 9.06 -5.30 23.60
N ALA A 230 8.53 -5.22 22.39
CA ALA A 230 7.10 -5.28 22.13
C ALA A 230 6.49 -6.63 22.50
N SER A 231 5.22 -6.63 22.92
CA SER A 231 4.44 -7.86 23.13
C SER A 231 4.32 -8.65 21.82
N MET A 232 4.06 -9.96 21.92
CA MET A 232 3.87 -10.80 20.73
C MET A 232 2.76 -10.29 19.81
N GLU A 233 1.71 -9.69 20.36
CA GLU A 233 0.62 -9.09 19.57
C GLU A 233 1.10 -7.90 18.77
N GLN A 234 1.87 -7.01 19.39
CA GLN A 234 2.47 -5.85 18.72
C GLN A 234 3.49 -6.29 17.66
N GLN A 235 4.35 -7.26 17.96
CA GLN A 235 5.28 -7.82 16.98
C GLN A 235 4.57 -8.40 15.76
N LYS A 236 3.44 -9.12 15.96
CA LYS A 236 2.61 -9.61 14.85
C LYS A 236 2.05 -8.49 14.00
N MET A 237 1.54 -7.43 14.63
CA MET A 237 1.00 -6.27 13.90
C MET A 237 2.10 -5.62 13.05
N ILE A 238 3.28 -5.40 13.62
CA ILE A 238 4.43 -4.83 12.91
C ILE A 238 4.83 -5.73 11.72
N ILE A 239 4.97 -7.04 11.94
CA ILE A 239 5.33 -8.00 10.88
C ILE A 239 4.29 -7.99 9.76
N CYS A 240 3.01 -7.99 10.08
CA CYS A 240 1.95 -7.97 9.06
C CYS A 240 1.93 -6.68 8.25
N GLN A 241 2.33 -5.56 8.84
CA GLN A 241 2.45 -4.28 8.13
C GLN A 241 3.73 -4.22 7.29
N LEU A 242 4.85 -4.77 7.78
CA LEU A 242 6.12 -4.80 7.06
C LEU A 242 6.17 -5.81 5.93
N ILE A 243 5.56 -6.98 6.11
CA ILE A 243 5.76 -8.14 5.26
C ILE A 243 4.44 -8.59 4.64
N SER A 244 4.39 -8.63 3.30
CA SER A 244 3.23 -9.11 2.55
C SER A 244 3.11 -10.62 2.58
N ARG A 245 4.24 -11.32 2.53
CA ARG A 245 4.26 -12.76 2.39
C ARG A 245 5.55 -13.38 2.91
N ILE A 246 5.42 -14.43 3.70
CA ILE A 246 6.54 -15.25 4.19
C ILE A 246 6.36 -16.64 3.65
N GLU A 247 7.33 -17.14 2.89
CA GLU A 247 7.30 -18.47 2.31
C GLU A 247 8.44 -19.32 2.88
N PHE A 248 8.10 -20.54 3.30
CA PHE A 248 9.07 -21.51 3.78
C PHE A 248 9.20 -22.68 2.83
N LYS A 249 10.43 -23.01 2.50
CA LYS A 249 10.83 -24.18 1.72
C LYS A 249 11.44 -25.24 2.63
N ARG A 250 11.58 -26.47 2.10
CA ARG A 250 12.25 -27.56 2.79
C ARG A 250 13.65 -27.13 3.24
N GLY A 251 14.08 -27.54 4.44
CA GLY A 251 15.37 -27.13 5.00
C GLY A 251 15.36 -25.78 5.73
N TYR A 252 14.18 -25.20 5.98
CA TYR A 252 14.01 -23.89 6.61
C TYR A 252 14.51 -22.72 5.76
N GLU A 253 14.60 -22.90 4.44
CA GLU A 253 14.84 -21.78 3.53
C GLU A 253 13.68 -20.79 3.62
N LEU A 254 14.01 -19.51 3.77
CA LEU A 254 13.07 -18.42 4.00
C LEU A 254 13.06 -17.48 2.81
N ASN A 255 11.88 -17.19 2.26
CA ASN A 255 11.65 -16.14 1.29
C ASN A 255 10.64 -15.16 1.87
N VAL A 256 11.02 -13.88 1.98
CA VAL A 256 10.20 -12.82 2.55
C VAL A 256 9.96 -11.75 1.50
N ARG A 257 8.68 -11.40 1.30
CA ARG A 257 8.29 -10.27 0.47
C ARG A 257 7.78 -9.17 1.38
N PHE A 258 8.40 -8.02 1.26
CA PHE A 258 7.99 -6.83 2.00
C PHE A 258 6.81 -6.11 1.31
N ASN A 259 6.05 -5.32 2.07
CA ASN A 259 4.88 -4.59 1.59
C ASN A 259 5.22 -3.32 0.84
N ILE A 260 6.38 -2.78 1.14
CA ILE A 260 6.87 -1.52 0.60
C ILE A 260 8.17 -1.83 -0.11
N ASP A 261 8.37 -1.24 -1.29
CA ASP A 261 9.63 -1.28 -2.01
C ASP A 261 10.65 -0.43 -1.24
N TYR A 262 11.28 -1.07 -0.25
CA TYR A 262 12.28 -0.43 0.61
C TYR A 262 13.60 -0.15 -0.10
N GLU A 263 13.80 -0.69 -1.28
CA GLU A 263 14.92 -0.32 -2.13
C GLU A 263 14.98 1.20 -2.35
N GLN A 264 13.83 1.86 -2.36
CA GLN A 264 13.75 3.32 -2.44
C GLN A 264 14.39 4.04 -1.24
N PHE A 265 14.47 3.39 -0.07
CA PHE A 265 15.12 3.96 1.11
C PHE A 265 16.62 3.66 1.16
N PHE A 266 17.11 2.70 0.38
CA PHE A 266 18.50 2.27 0.37
C PHE A 266 19.26 2.69 -0.87
N MET A 267 18.59 3.17 -1.92
CA MET A 267 19.22 3.75 -3.10
C MET A 267 19.55 5.22 -2.82
N ALA A 268 20.68 5.46 -2.18
CA ALA A 268 21.32 6.76 -2.07
C ALA A 268 22.75 6.66 -2.61
#